data_e2a8a7e18392a6a5cf7c4ecfca0ce03c
#
_entry.id   e2a8a7e18392a6a5cf7c4ecfca0ce03c
#
_cell.length_a   1.000
_cell.length_b   1.000
_cell.length_c   1.000
_cell.angle_alpha   90.00
_cell.angle_beta   90.00
_cell.angle_gamma   90.00
#
_symmetry.space_group_name_H-M   'P 1'
#
loop_
_entity.id
_entity.type
_entity.pdbx_description
1 polymer ?
#
loop_
_entity_poly.entity_id
_entity_poly.type
_entity_poly.pdbx_seq_one_letter_code
_entity_poly.pdbx_strand_id
1 'polypeptide(L)'
;MGVLVRGIEEILDRPYSAIPSLIRCYPMHLSKQRFFIALVAPDDIQEQITEIKLYFADRYNSRGALNSPPHITLQPPFERPAADVAQLEESLRAFTANRLPIPVTLSGFAAFAPRVIYADIVKSPQLLEMQTDLMSYVAANLGIVDRISQTRPFVPHMTVAFRDLTEENFQTAWLEFAARELHFQFTAAALTLLLHDGSRWNISQQFPLGA
;
A
#
# COMPACT_ATOMS: atom_id res chain seq x y z
N MET A 1 -32.39 80.71 34.25
CA MET A 1 -31.49 80.81 33.11
C MET A 1 -31.36 79.41 32.57
N GLY A 2 -32.08 79.17 31.51
CA GLY A 2 -32.17 77.88 30.90
C GLY A 2 -31.27 77.82 29.73
N VAL A 3 -30.82 76.63 29.33
CA VAL A 3 -30.56 76.29 27.94
C VAL A 3 -30.95 74.85 27.75
N LEU A 4 -31.83 74.66 26.79
CA LEU A 4 -32.33 73.35 26.28
C LEU A 4 -31.25 72.48 25.79
N VAL A 5 -31.32 71.19 26.07
CA VAL A 5 -30.68 70.16 25.29
C VAL A 5 -31.77 69.43 24.50
N ARG A 6 -31.80 69.67 23.19
CA ARG A 6 -32.49 68.83 22.18
C ARG A 6 -31.46 67.96 21.50
N GLY A 7 -31.83 66.69 21.27
CA GLY A 7 -31.24 65.91 20.18
C GLY A 7 -30.50 64.64 20.55
N ILE A 8 -31.20 63.63 21.09
CA ILE A 8 -30.73 62.23 21.04
C ILE A 8 -31.96 61.34 20.72
N GLU A 9 -32.54 61.51 19.58
CA GLU A 9 -33.62 60.62 19.06
C GLU A 9 -33.45 60.43 17.54
N GLU A 10 -32.28 59.94 17.09
CA GLU A 10 -32.15 59.57 15.68
C GLU A 10 -30.98 58.61 15.43
N ILE A 11 -30.79 57.55 16.25
CA ILE A 11 -29.87 56.47 15.93
C ILE A 11 -30.46 55.11 16.37
N LEU A 12 -31.70 54.79 15.96
CA LEU A 12 -32.27 53.46 16.20
C LEU A 12 -33.14 53.00 15.03
N ASP A 13 -32.60 53.13 13.79
CA ASP A 13 -33.24 52.44 12.67
C ASP A 13 -32.17 52.20 11.56
N ARG A 14 -31.27 51.24 11.80
CA ARG A 14 -30.59 50.54 10.74
C ARG A 14 -30.89 49.07 10.84
N PRO A 15 -31.43 48.46 9.76
CA PRO A 15 -31.72 47.04 9.76
C PRO A 15 -30.39 46.25 9.80
N TYR A 16 -30.35 45.32 10.72
CA TYR A 16 -29.29 44.34 10.95
C TYR A 16 -29.33 43.31 9.81
N SER A 17 -28.89 43.70 8.59
CA SER A 17 -28.83 42.81 7.46
C SER A 17 -27.50 43.04 6.73
N ALA A 18 -26.61 42.12 6.92
CA ALA A 18 -25.47 41.71 6.12
C ALA A 18 -24.17 41.53 6.96
N ILE A 19 -24.21 40.60 7.88
CA ILE A 19 -22.94 39.91 8.22
C ILE A 19 -22.74 38.90 7.10
N PRO A 20 -21.67 38.99 6.30
CA PRO A 20 -21.37 37.96 5.35
C PRO A 20 -21.18 36.68 6.16
N SER A 21 -21.91 35.63 5.78
CA SER A 21 -21.73 34.29 6.31
C SER A 21 -20.25 33.93 6.27
N LEU A 22 -19.62 34.00 7.44
CA LEU A 22 -18.32 33.35 7.63
C LEU A 22 -18.53 31.93 7.16
N ILE A 23 -18.00 31.61 5.99
CA ILE A 23 -17.83 30.26 5.51
C ILE A 23 -17.09 29.55 6.64
N ARG A 24 -17.83 28.80 7.45
CA ARG A 24 -17.24 27.84 8.37
C ARG A 24 -16.46 26.88 7.46
N CYS A 25 -15.17 27.14 7.29
CA CYS A 25 -14.25 26.10 6.88
C CYS A 25 -14.33 25.01 7.95
N TYR A 26 -15.26 24.05 7.76
CA TYR A 26 -15.12 22.78 8.41
C TYR A 26 -13.74 22.28 7.99
N PRO A 27 -12.87 21.88 8.94
CA PRO A 27 -11.67 21.18 8.55
C PRO A 27 -12.18 19.96 7.76
N MET A 28 -11.91 19.95 6.46
CA MET A 28 -12.07 18.75 5.66
C MET A 28 -11.28 17.70 6.43
N HIS A 29 -11.96 16.77 7.09
CA HIS A 29 -11.31 15.60 7.66
C HIS A 29 -10.56 15.00 6.49
N LEU A 30 -9.24 15.23 6.46
CA LEU A 30 -8.32 14.62 5.52
C LEU A 30 -8.33 13.14 5.83
N SER A 31 -9.30 12.42 5.27
CA SER A 31 -9.40 10.98 5.42
C SER A 31 -8.10 10.40 4.89
N LYS A 32 -7.32 9.82 5.79
CA LYS A 32 -6.11 9.12 5.40
C LYS A 32 -6.48 7.81 4.73
N GLN A 33 -5.84 7.56 3.62
CA GLN A 33 -5.91 6.30 2.90
C GLN A 33 -4.61 5.53 3.11
N ARG A 34 -4.71 4.23 3.13
CA ARG A 34 -3.58 3.35 3.38
C ARG A 34 -3.19 2.62 2.10
N PHE A 35 -1.93 2.73 1.73
CA PHE A 35 -1.37 2.19 0.50
C PHE A 35 -0.16 1.30 0.77
N PHE A 36 0.20 0.46 -0.19
CA PHE A 36 1.53 -0.08 -0.37
C PHE A 36 1.86 -0.20 -1.86
N ILE A 37 3.15 -0.36 -2.19
CA ILE A 37 3.61 -0.46 -3.58
C ILE A 37 4.25 -1.82 -3.79
N ALA A 38 3.89 -2.48 -4.89
CA ALA A 38 4.30 -3.85 -5.17
C ALA A 38 4.48 -4.15 -6.66
N LEU A 39 5.08 -5.30 -6.95
CA LEU A 39 4.94 -6.01 -8.22
C LEU A 39 3.84 -7.07 -8.06
N VAL A 40 2.86 -7.06 -8.95
CA VAL A 40 1.77 -8.04 -8.97
C VAL A 40 2.06 -9.05 -10.07
N ALA A 41 1.85 -10.32 -9.79
CA ALA A 41 2.06 -11.39 -10.77
C ALA A 41 0.99 -11.32 -11.89
N PRO A 42 1.26 -11.86 -13.10
CA PRO A 42 0.26 -12.07 -14.14
C PRO A 42 -0.87 -13.00 -13.67
N ASP A 43 -2.02 -12.92 -14.34
CA ASP A 43 -3.25 -13.57 -13.88
C ASP A 43 -3.12 -15.10 -13.74
N ASP A 44 -2.43 -15.76 -14.65
CA ASP A 44 -2.17 -17.21 -14.60
C ASP A 44 -1.37 -17.63 -13.35
N ILE A 45 -0.39 -16.84 -12.95
CA ILE A 45 0.39 -17.08 -11.72
C ILE A 45 -0.41 -16.65 -10.49
N GLN A 46 -1.19 -15.56 -10.59
CA GLN A 46 -2.08 -15.16 -9.49
C GLN A 46 -3.09 -16.26 -9.15
N GLU A 47 -3.68 -16.92 -10.14
CA GLU A 47 -4.62 -18.03 -9.95
C GLU A 47 -3.94 -19.17 -9.18
N GLN A 48 -2.77 -19.63 -9.62
CA GLN A 48 -2.05 -20.73 -8.98
C GLN A 48 -1.59 -20.40 -7.54
N ILE A 49 -1.10 -19.19 -7.30
CA ILE A 49 -0.73 -18.77 -5.95
C ILE A 49 -1.99 -18.60 -5.07
N THR A 50 -3.10 -18.16 -5.65
CA THR A 50 -4.37 -18.06 -4.92
C THR A 50 -4.91 -19.41 -4.54
N GLU A 51 -4.78 -20.45 -5.38
CA GLU A 51 -5.11 -21.83 -5.01
C GLU A 51 -4.28 -22.30 -3.79
N ILE A 52 -3.00 -21.97 -3.75
CA ILE A 52 -2.16 -22.26 -2.59
C ILE A 52 -2.66 -21.52 -1.33
N LYS A 53 -3.04 -20.23 -1.45
CA LYS A 53 -3.63 -19.47 -0.34
C LYS A 53 -4.96 -20.08 0.14
N LEU A 54 -5.80 -20.55 -0.79
CA LEU A 54 -7.04 -21.27 -0.46
C LEU A 54 -6.75 -22.58 0.24
N TYR A 55 -5.75 -23.33 -0.19
CA TYR A 55 -5.30 -24.54 0.51
C TYR A 55 -4.89 -24.24 1.96
N PHE A 56 -4.15 -23.15 2.20
CA PHE A 56 -3.82 -22.71 3.55
C PHE A 56 -5.06 -22.30 4.36
N ALA A 57 -6.02 -21.67 3.73
CA ALA A 57 -7.28 -21.28 4.38
C ALA A 57 -8.09 -22.49 4.84
N ASP A 58 -8.16 -23.52 4.02
CA ASP A 58 -8.97 -24.72 4.28
C ASP A 58 -8.25 -25.70 5.20
N ARG A 59 -6.96 -25.92 5.00
CA ARG A 59 -6.19 -26.94 5.74
C ARG A 59 -5.61 -26.41 7.06
N TYR A 60 -5.20 -25.15 7.11
CA TYR A 60 -4.46 -24.57 8.24
C TYR A 60 -5.16 -23.34 8.83
N ASN A 61 -6.42 -23.09 8.44
CA ASN A 61 -7.23 -21.96 8.92
C ASN A 61 -6.54 -20.59 8.79
N SER A 62 -5.69 -20.41 7.77
CA SER A 62 -4.99 -19.17 7.49
C SER A 62 -5.58 -18.47 6.27
N ARG A 63 -6.40 -17.45 6.50
CA ARG A 63 -7.12 -16.67 5.47
C ARG A 63 -6.54 -15.30 5.22
N GLY A 64 -5.63 -14.82 6.08
CA GLY A 64 -5.09 -13.46 6.02
C GLY A 64 -4.43 -13.10 4.70
N ALA A 65 -3.77 -14.07 4.03
CA ALA A 65 -3.14 -13.86 2.73
C ALA A 65 -4.13 -13.64 1.57
N LEU A 66 -5.39 -14.05 1.73
CA LEU A 66 -6.45 -13.83 0.73
C LEU A 66 -6.93 -12.37 0.66
N ASN A 67 -6.54 -11.53 1.63
CA ASN A 67 -6.94 -10.13 1.67
C ASN A 67 -6.12 -9.23 0.70
N SER A 68 -5.26 -9.80 -0.12
CA SER A 68 -4.51 -9.11 -1.16
C SER A 68 -4.25 -10.03 -2.36
N PRO A 69 -4.12 -9.49 -3.59
CA PRO A 69 -3.66 -10.29 -4.72
C PRO A 69 -2.24 -10.83 -4.45
N PRO A 70 -1.79 -11.90 -5.10
CA PRO A 70 -0.39 -12.35 -5.08
C PRO A 70 0.56 -11.25 -5.56
N HIS A 71 1.50 -10.85 -4.69
CA HIS A 71 2.37 -9.70 -4.95
C HIS A 71 3.72 -9.81 -4.23
N ILE A 72 4.69 -9.04 -4.69
CA ILE A 72 5.98 -8.81 -4.05
C ILE A 72 5.98 -7.37 -3.54
N THR A 73 5.96 -7.15 -2.24
CA THR A 73 5.97 -5.80 -1.65
C THR A 73 7.33 -5.15 -1.85
N LEU A 74 7.36 -3.98 -2.49
CA LEU A 74 8.57 -3.15 -2.62
C LEU A 74 8.62 -2.00 -1.60
N GLN A 75 7.49 -1.33 -1.38
CA GLN A 75 7.31 -0.33 -0.32
C GLN A 75 6.22 -0.82 0.63
N PRO A 76 6.55 -1.07 1.92
CA PRO A 76 5.58 -1.48 2.93
C PRO A 76 4.43 -0.48 3.12
N PRO A 77 3.33 -0.88 3.79
CA PRO A 77 2.17 -0.03 3.98
C PRO A 77 2.47 1.32 4.61
N PHE A 78 1.92 2.38 4.01
CA PHE A 78 2.00 3.77 4.45
C PHE A 78 0.65 4.46 4.32
N GLU A 79 0.48 5.61 5.00
CA GLU A 79 -0.73 6.41 4.95
C GLU A 79 -0.50 7.73 4.20
N ARG A 80 -1.53 8.16 3.45
CA ARG A 80 -1.57 9.46 2.77
C ARG A 80 -2.94 10.10 2.90
N PRO A 81 -3.02 11.44 3.05
CA PRO A 81 -4.27 12.17 2.87
C PRO A 81 -4.86 11.90 1.48
N ALA A 82 -6.18 11.78 1.37
CA ALA A 82 -6.84 11.59 0.09
C ALA A 82 -6.51 12.71 -0.93
N ALA A 83 -6.27 13.92 -0.45
CA ALA A 83 -5.87 15.06 -1.30
C ALA A 83 -4.49 14.87 -1.97
N ASP A 84 -3.61 14.04 -1.41
CA ASP A 84 -2.24 13.86 -1.90
C ASP A 84 -2.11 12.68 -2.87
N VAL A 85 -3.20 11.95 -3.14
CA VAL A 85 -3.17 10.74 -3.99
C VAL A 85 -2.76 11.05 -5.42
N ALA A 86 -3.26 12.15 -5.99
CA ALA A 86 -2.88 12.57 -7.35
C ALA A 86 -1.36 12.85 -7.45
N GLN A 87 -0.76 13.48 -6.43
CA GLN A 87 0.68 13.71 -6.36
C GLN A 87 1.45 12.39 -6.23
N LEU A 88 0.96 11.44 -5.43
CA LEU A 88 1.54 10.11 -5.28
C LEU A 88 1.57 9.37 -6.63
N GLU A 89 0.45 9.35 -7.34
CA GLU A 89 0.33 8.68 -8.64
C GLU A 89 1.24 9.33 -9.70
N GLU A 90 1.29 10.66 -9.77
CA GLU A 90 2.17 11.37 -10.70
C GLU A 90 3.65 11.09 -10.41
N SER A 91 4.02 11.07 -9.13
CA SER A 91 5.38 10.75 -8.70
C SER A 91 5.76 9.30 -9.08
N LEU A 92 4.84 8.33 -8.91
CA LEU A 92 5.10 6.94 -9.30
C LEU A 92 5.17 6.77 -10.82
N ARG A 93 4.37 7.50 -11.59
CA ARG A 93 4.46 7.53 -13.05
C ARG A 93 5.81 8.07 -13.52
N ALA A 94 6.29 9.16 -12.91
CA ALA A 94 7.62 9.71 -13.20
C ALA A 94 8.74 8.74 -12.83
N PHE A 95 8.60 8.00 -11.73
CA PHE A 95 9.56 6.99 -11.31
C PHE A 95 9.68 5.85 -12.31
N THR A 96 8.58 5.39 -12.91
CA THR A 96 8.56 4.22 -13.81
C THR A 96 8.93 4.52 -15.26
N ALA A 97 8.85 5.78 -15.70
CA ALA A 97 8.94 6.21 -17.12
C ALA A 97 10.19 5.73 -17.87
N ASN A 98 11.33 5.55 -17.18
CA ASN A 98 12.59 5.13 -17.80
C ASN A 98 13.14 3.82 -17.19
N ARG A 99 12.27 2.99 -16.60
CA ARG A 99 12.68 1.75 -15.95
C ARG A 99 12.22 0.55 -16.74
N LEU A 100 13.12 -0.41 -16.92
CA LEU A 100 12.82 -1.63 -17.66
C LEU A 100 11.96 -2.60 -16.84
N PRO A 101 11.12 -3.41 -17.50
CA PRO A 101 10.42 -4.53 -16.88
C PRO A 101 11.37 -5.48 -16.16
N ILE A 102 10.91 -6.08 -15.05
CA ILE A 102 11.74 -6.84 -14.14
C ILE A 102 11.48 -8.34 -14.29
N PRO A 103 12.49 -9.16 -14.63
CA PRO A 103 12.36 -10.60 -14.57
C PRO A 103 12.24 -11.07 -13.12
N VAL A 104 11.25 -11.90 -12.84
CA VAL A 104 10.95 -12.47 -11.55
C VAL A 104 10.90 -13.98 -11.65
N THR A 105 11.57 -14.67 -10.72
CA THR A 105 11.54 -16.13 -10.60
C THR A 105 11.10 -16.51 -9.21
N LEU A 106 10.03 -17.31 -9.10
CA LEU A 106 9.63 -18.00 -7.87
C LEU A 106 10.30 -19.38 -7.85
N SER A 107 10.86 -19.77 -6.71
CA SER A 107 11.58 -21.04 -6.57
C SER A 107 11.41 -21.64 -5.18
N GLY A 108 10.45 -22.57 -5.05
CA GLY A 108 10.13 -23.22 -3.79
C GLY A 108 9.41 -22.30 -2.79
N PHE A 109 9.45 -22.73 -1.52
CA PHE A 109 8.85 -22.01 -0.40
C PHE A 109 9.90 -21.70 0.66
N ALA A 110 9.71 -20.58 1.36
CA ALA A 110 10.49 -20.22 2.52
C ALA A 110 9.58 -19.63 3.60
N ALA A 111 10.14 -19.33 4.78
CA ALA A 111 9.33 -18.92 5.92
C ALA A 111 9.99 -17.81 6.74
N PHE A 112 9.17 -16.95 7.30
CA PHE A 112 9.50 -16.15 8.49
C PHE A 112 8.84 -16.81 9.70
N ALA A 113 9.55 -17.76 10.27
CA ALA A 113 9.04 -18.56 11.40
C ALA A 113 8.70 -17.65 12.60
N PRO A 114 7.66 -17.99 13.39
CA PRO A 114 6.81 -19.16 13.29
C PRO A 114 5.42 -18.86 12.67
N ARG A 115 5.27 -17.86 11.81
CA ARG A 115 3.91 -17.39 11.42
C ARG A 115 3.72 -17.03 9.97
N VAL A 116 4.77 -17.08 9.15
CA VAL A 116 4.66 -16.68 7.72
C VAL A 116 5.27 -17.75 6.86
N ILE A 117 4.51 -18.21 5.85
CA ILE A 117 5.01 -19.04 4.75
C ILE A 117 4.77 -18.28 3.45
N TYR A 118 5.75 -18.32 2.56
CA TYR A 118 5.73 -17.59 1.29
C TYR A 118 6.40 -18.39 0.17
N ALA A 119 5.97 -18.13 -1.06
CA ALA A 119 6.74 -18.52 -2.25
C ALA A 119 8.02 -17.70 -2.29
N ASP A 120 9.15 -18.38 -2.35
CA ASP A 120 10.47 -17.72 -2.36
C ASP A 120 10.75 -17.09 -3.71
N ILE A 121 11.37 -15.93 -3.69
CA ILE A 121 11.71 -15.15 -4.88
C ILE A 121 13.23 -15.10 -5.03
N VAL A 122 13.71 -15.51 -6.19
CA VAL A 122 15.14 -15.41 -6.51
C VAL A 122 15.59 -13.94 -6.49
N LYS A 123 16.59 -13.65 -5.68
CA LYS A 123 17.13 -12.29 -5.51
C LYS A 123 17.95 -11.91 -6.76
N SER A 124 17.29 -11.38 -7.79
CA SER A 124 17.98 -10.81 -8.93
C SER A 124 18.51 -9.40 -8.63
N PRO A 125 19.66 -8.99 -9.21
CA PRO A 125 20.17 -7.64 -9.04
C PRO A 125 19.14 -6.56 -9.41
N GLN A 126 18.40 -6.77 -10.51
CA GLN A 126 17.37 -5.84 -11.00
C GLN A 126 16.22 -5.64 -9.99
N LEU A 127 15.77 -6.72 -9.35
CA LEU A 127 14.70 -6.64 -8.36
C LEU A 127 15.17 -5.93 -7.08
N LEU A 128 16.40 -6.20 -6.63
CA LEU A 128 17.00 -5.57 -5.46
C LEU A 128 17.23 -4.07 -5.70
N GLU A 129 17.75 -3.71 -6.87
CA GLU A 129 17.96 -2.31 -7.29
C GLU A 129 16.64 -1.56 -7.38
N MET A 130 15.61 -2.13 -8.03
CA MET A 130 14.28 -1.55 -8.11
C MET A 130 13.72 -1.21 -6.73
N GLN A 131 13.83 -2.13 -5.77
CA GLN A 131 13.33 -1.89 -4.42
C GLN A 131 14.12 -0.77 -3.71
N THR A 132 15.44 -0.79 -3.80
CA THR A 132 16.32 0.22 -3.18
C THR A 132 16.05 1.61 -3.76
N ASP A 133 15.95 1.71 -5.07
CA ASP A 133 15.67 2.94 -5.78
C ASP A 133 14.28 3.49 -5.45
N LEU A 134 13.26 2.61 -5.44
CA LEU A 134 11.91 3.00 -5.08
C LEU A 134 11.84 3.57 -3.66
N MET A 135 12.45 2.88 -2.69
CA MET A 135 12.47 3.33 -1.29
C MET A 135 13.15 4.69 -1.15
N SER A 136 14.28 4.87 -1.84
CA SER A 136 15.02 6.13 -1.85
C SER A 136 14.22 7.25 -2.51
N TYR A 137 13.58 6.95 -3.64
CA TYR A 137 12.78 7.90 -4.40
C TYR A 137 11.55 8.39 -3.62
N VAL A 138 10.77 7.48 -3.03
CA VAL A 138 9.57 7.85 -2.28
C VAL A 138 9.92 8.56 -0.97
N ALA A 139 11.07 8.26 -0.36
CA ALA A 139 11.56 8.99 0.79
C ALA A 139 11.92 10.44 0.43
N ALA A 140 12.68 10.63 -0.66
CA ALA A 140 13.14 11.95 -1.08
C ALA A 140 12.01 12.85 -1.62
N ASN A 141 11.11 12.30 -2.44
CA ASN A 141 10.10 13.09 -3.16
C ASN A 141 8.76 13.17 -2.45
N LEU A 142 8.44 12.19 -1.62
CA LEU A 142 7.12 12.07 -0.97
C LEU A 142 7.20 12.02 0.56
N GLY A 143 8.41 11.97 1.15
CA GLY A 143 8.59 11.81 2.60
C GLY A 143 8.05 10.48 3.15
N ILE A 144 7.92 9.45 2.30
CA ILE A 144 7.48 8.12 2.72
C ILE A 144 8.70 7.34 3.18
N VAL A 145 8.81 7.12 4.49
CA VAL A 145 9.95 6.44 5.10
C VAL A 145 9.46 5.25 5.91
N ASP A 146 9.95 4.06 5.59
CA ASP A 146 9.80 2.88 6.44
C ASP A 146 11.08 2.59 7.22
N ARG A 147 11.07 2.92 8.52
CA ARG A 147 12.22 2.76 9.39
C ARG A 147 12.65 1.31 9.61
N ILE A 148 11.72 0.37 9.49
CA ILE A 148 12.01 -1.06 9.67
C ILE A 148 12.83 -1.58 8.49
N SER A 149 12.43 -1.25 7.27
CA SER A 149 13.16 -1.64 6.06
C SER A 149 14.56 -1.05 5.97
N GLN A 150 14.81 0.09 6.61
CA GLN A 150 16.16 0.68 6.67
C GLN A 150 17.16 -0.14 7.50
N THR A 151 16.67 -0.98 8.41
CA THR A 151 17.52 -1.75 9.34
C THR A 151 17.61 -3.24 8.98
N ARG A 152 16.85 -3.70 7.97
CA ARG A 152 16.79 -5.11 7.58
C ARG A 152 17.01 -5.26 6.08
N PRO A 153 17.74 -6.30 5.65
CA PRO A 153 17.89 -6.57 4.22
C PRO A 153 16.52 -6.88 3.61
N PHE A 154 16.33 -6.46 2.37
CA PHE A 154 15.15 -6.81 1.60
C PHE A 154 15.17 -8.31 1.26
N VAL A 155 14.10 -9.00 1.63
CA VAL A 155 13.85 -10.39 1.26
C VAL A 155 12.60 -10.40 0.40
N PRO A 156 12.73 -10.45 -0.94
CA PRO A 156 11.58 -10.51 -1.82
C PRO A 156 10.83 -11.82 -1.60
N HIS A 157 9.51 -11.74 -1.45
CA HIS A 157 8.67 -12.90 -1.15
C HIS A 157 7.22 -12.66 -1.60
N MET A 158 6.51 -13.75 -1.90
CA MET A 158 5.07 -13.72 -2.20
C MET A 158 4.32 -14.54 -1.15
N THR A 159 3.69 -13.86 -0.21
CA THR A 159 3.08 -14.48 0.97
C THR A 159 1.90 -15.37 0.60
N VAL A 160 1.87 -16.61 1.12
CA VAL A 160 0.77 -17.55 0.97
C VAL A 160 0.02 -17.81 2.27
N ALA A 161 0.67 -17.63 3.43
CA ALA A 161 0.02 -17.72 4.75
C ALA A 161 0.68 -16.76 5.74
N PHE A 162 -0.13 -16.01 6.53
CA PHE A 162 0.38 -15.13 7.59
C PHE A 162 -0.73 -14.60 8.49
N ARG A 163 -0.35 -13.95 9.60
CA ARG A 163 -1.18 -13.33 10.65
C ARG A 163 -1.99 -14.33 11.48
N ASP A 164 -2.96 -15.00 10.85
CA ASP A 164 -3.87 -15.96 11.44
C ASP A 164 -3.31 -17.41 11.40
N LEU A 165 -2.14 -17.63 10.79
CA LEU A 165 -1.43 -18.89 10.90
C LEU A 165 -0.89 -19.05 12.31
N THR A 166 -1.45 -20.00 13.07
CA THR A 166 -0.97 -20.31 14.42
C THR A 166 0.39 -21.02 14.36
N GLU A 167 1.15 -21.00 15.45
CA GLU A 167 2.46 -21.66 15.50
C GLU A 167 2.36 -23.18 15.29
N GLU A 168 1.33 -23.81 15.84
CA GLU A 168 1.06 -25.24 15.64
C GLU A 168 0.77 -25.56 14.16
N ASN A 169 -0.13 -24.77 13.52
CA ASN A 169 -0.43 -24.93 12.11
C ASN A 169 0.77 -24.58 11.23
N PHE A 170 1.59 -23.62 11.64
CA PHE A 170 2.84 -23.31 10.94
C PHE A 170 3.78 -24.51 10.92
N GLN A 171 4.02 -25.13 12.07
CA GLN A 171 4.90 -26.32 12.16
C GLN A 171 4.42 -27.45 11.26
N THR A 172 3.11 -27.75 11.31
CA THR A 172 2.50 -28.78 10.48
C THR A 172 2.60 -28.44 8.98
N ALA A 173 2.25 -27.22 8.60
CA ALA A 173 2.32 -26.76 7.20
C ALA A 173 3.76 -26.71 6.69
N TRP A 174 4.71 -26.32 7.54
CA TRP A 174 6.11 -26.23 7.14
C TRP A 174 6.73 -27.57 6.83
N LEU A 175 6.34 -28.64 7.52
CA LEU A 175 6.75 -30.01 7.18
C LEU A 175 6.32 -30.42 5.76
N GLU A 176 5.16 -29.94 5.30
CA GLU A 176 4.66 -30.20 3.95
C GLU A 176 5.33 -29.29 2.92
N PHE A 177 5.47 -27.99 3.22
CA PHE A 177 5.87 -26.98 2.23
C PHE A 177 7.38 -26.77 2.10
N ALA A 178 8.18 -27.13 3.11
CA ALA A 178 9.63 -26.92 3.10
C ALA A 178 10.36 -27.61 1.93
N ALA A 179 9.84 -28.78 1.48
CA ALA A 179 10.40 -29.53 0.37
C ALA A 179 9.50 -29.53 -0.89
N ARG A 180 8.38 -28.79 -0.85
CA ARG A 180 7.45 -28.74 -1.98
C ARG A 180 8.04 -27.90 -3.10
N GLU A 181 8.05 -28.44 -4.31
CA GLU A 181 8.51 -27.74 -5.49
C GLU A 181 7.52 -26.66 -5.93
N LEU A 182 8.05 -25.52 -6.31
CA LEU A 182 7.35 -24.43 -6.96
C LEU A 182 8.33 -23.77 -7.92
N HIS A 183 7.93 -23.58 -9.17
CA HIS A 183 8.74 -22.83 -10.12
C HIS A 183 7.88 -22.05 -11.09
N PHE A 184 7.99 -20.72 -11.03
CA PHE A 184 7.35 -19.80 -11.97
C PHE A 184 8.34 -18.75 -12.42
N GLN A 185 8.19 -18.28 -13.65
CA GLN A 185 8.93 -17.15 -14.18
C GLN A 185 7.97 -16.20 -14.88
N PHE A 186 8.14 -14.92 -14.64
CA PHE A 186 7.40 -13.88 -15.34
C PHE A 186 8.21 -12.59 -15.42
N THR A 187 7.76 -11.67 -16.25
CA THR A 187 8.30 -10.32 -16.30
C THR A 187 7.27 -9.37 -15.71
N ALA A 188 7.62 -8.71 -14.62
CA ALA A 188 6.79 -7.65 -14.03
C ALA A 188 6.88 -6.41 -14.93
N ALA A 189 5.78 -6.11 -15.62
CA ALA A 189 5.69 -5.01 -16.59
C ALA A 189 5.17 -3.70 -15.97
N ALA A 190 4.77 -3.70 -14.71
CA ALA A 190 4.25 -2.52 -14.03
C ALA A 190 4.57 -2.52 -12.53
N LEU A 191 4.76 -1.32 -12.00
CA LEU A 191 4.67 -1.05 -10.57
C LEU A 191 3.21 -0.86 -10.20
N THR A 192 2.74 -1.44 -9.11
CA THR A 192 1.34 -1.42 -8.71
C THR A 192 1.17 -0.73 -7.36
N LEU A 193 0.29 0.27 -7.31
CA LEU A 193 -0.19 0.89 -6.08
C LEU A 193 -1.44 0.16 -5.62
N LEU A 194 -1.43 -0.36 -4.39
CA LEU A 194 -2.58 -0.99 -3.77
C LEU A 194 -3.14 -0.12 -2.67
N LEU A 195 -4.48 -0.05 -2.61
CA LEU A 195 -5.26 0.70 -1.63
C LEU A 195 -6.02 -0.26 -0.72
N HIS A 196 -5.98 -0.01 0.59
CA HIS A 196 -6.76 -0.75 1.58
C HIS A 196 -8.15 -0.12 1.75
N ASP A 197 -9.20 -0.89 1.51
CA ASP A 197 -10.61 -0.43 1.60
C ASP A 197 -11.23 -0.56 3.01
N GLY A 198 -10.41 -0.94 4.00
CA GLY A 198 -10.86 -1.26 5.36
C GLY A 198 -10.84 -2.77 5.65
N SER A 199 -10.94 -3.63 4.63
CA SER A 199 -10.92 -5.08 4.75
C SER A 199 -9.87 -5.76 3.87
N ARG A 200 -9.69 -5.27 2.66
CA ARG A 200 -8.85 -5.87 1.61
C ARG A 200 -7.95 -4.84 0.93
N TRP A 201 -6.91 -5.37 0.31
CA TRP A 201 -6.02 -4.60 -0.56
C TRP A 201 -6.45 -4.78 -2.01
N ASN A 202 -6.83 -3.70 -2.65
CA ASN A 202 -7.25 -3.68 -4.04
C ASN A 202 -6.21 -2.92 -4.88
N ILE A 203 -6.06 -3.31 -6.14
CA ILE A 203 -5.26 -2.56 -7.10
C ILE A 203 -5.93 -1.20 -7.32
N SER A 204 -5.24 -0.13 -6.98
CA SER A 204 -5.68 1.24 -7.22
C SER A 204 -5.21 1.73 -8.58
N GLN A 205 -3.90 1.60 -8.86
CA GLN A 205 -3.30 2.06 -10.11
C GLN A 205 -2.08 1.22 -10.47
N GLN A 206 -1.87 1.01 -11.76
CA GLN A 206 -0.66 0.40 -12.31
C GLN A 206 0.13 1.42 -13.13
N PHE A 207 1.45 1.39 -13.01
CA PHE A 207 2.39 2.29 -13.68
C PHE A 207 3.31 1.43 -14.55
N PRO A 208 3.16 1.46 -15.88
CA PRO A 208 3.99 0.65 -16.79
C PRO A 208 5.48 0.94 -16.62
N LEU A 209 6.27 -0.11 -16.74
CA LEU A 209 7.72 -0.04 -16.84
C LEU A 209 8.13 -0.11 -18.32
N GLY A 210 9.07 0.71 -18.75
CA GLY A 210 9.54 0.73 -20.14
C GLY A 210 8.66 1.52 -21.10
N ALA A 211 7.85 2.45 -20.59
CA ALA A 211 7.05 3.35 -21.42
C ALA A 211 7.83 4.61 -21.82
#